data_7973f909778f41d0afbfeb78257c0bca
#
_entry.id   7973f909778f41d0afbfeb78257c0bca
#
_cell.length_a   1.000
_cell.length_b   1.000
_cell.length_c   1.000
_cell.angle_alpha   90.00
_cell.angle_beta   90.00
_cell.angle_gamma   90.00
#
_symmetry.space_group_name_H-M   'P 1'
#
loop_
_entity.id
_entity.type
_entity.pdbx_description
1 polymer ?
#
loop_
_entity_poly.entity_id
_entity_poly.type
_entity_poly.pdbx_seq_one_letter_code
_entity_poly.pdbx_strand_id
1 'polypeptide(L)'
;MSNPVAEHYGQPNLLERIDSAFASLGKDSAHLTTDDLAPVDQFHTGGMEATAEMARLGEISRDENVLDVGGGIGGPARQLSSQFGCHVTVLDLTEEFVRVGAALTPRVGLKDRVSFQQGDALRLPFPDASFDVTWTQHSTMNIPDKPLLYRELHRVTKPGGRMILHEIMAGPLQPIHFPVPWAIRG
;
A
#
# COMPACT_ATOMS: atom_id res chain seq x y z
N MET A 1 -11.62 21.10 -0.23
CA MET A 1 -11.18 21.03 1.17
C MET A 1 -10.04 20.03 1.20
N SER A 2 -8.89 20.39 1.79
CA SER A 2 -7.76 19.49 1.91
C SER A 2 -8.13 18.31 2.83
N ASN A 3 -7.64 17.11 2.50
CA ASN A 3 -7.88 15.92 3.32
C ASN A 3 -6.78 15.83 4.39
N PRO A 4 -7.11 15.82 5.69
CA PRO A 4 -6.12 15.79 6.78
C PRO A 4 -5.14 14.61 6.69
N VAL A 5 -5.56 13.48 6.13
CA VAL A 5 -4.70 12.29 5.93
C VAL A 5 -3.64 12.58 4.86
N ALA A 6 -4.04 13.13 3.71
CA ALA A 6 -3.10 13.49 2.66
C ALA A 6 -2.11 14.58 3.09
N GLU A 7 -2.54 15.53 3.95
CA GLU A 7 -1.64 16.54 4.54
C GLU A 7 -0.64 15.94 5.54
N HIS A 8 -1.07 14.97 6.33
CA HIS A 8 -0.20 14.32 7.32
C HIS A 8 0.91 13.50 6.66
N TYR A 9 0.60 12.78 5.57
CA TYR A 9 1.53 11.90 4.88
C TYR A 9 2.24 12.56 3.69
N GLY A 10 1.73 13.67 3.16
CA GLY A 10 2.31 14.40 2.04
C GLY A 10 3.63 15.07 2.43
N GLN A 11 4.76 14.49 2.03
CA GLN A 11 6.09 15.07 2.23
C GLN A 11 6.65 15.54 0.90
N PRO A 12 6.91 16.85 0.72
CA PRO A 12 7.49 17.35 -0.52
C PRO A 12 8.87 16.73 -0.76
N ASN A 13 9.19 16.49 -2.02
CA ASN A 13 10.49 15.98 -2.47
C ASN A 13 10.84 14.58 -1.93
N LEU A 14 9.84 13.72 -1.70
CA LEU A 14 10.09 12.37 -1.17
C LEU A 14 11.01 11.56 -2.09
N LEU A 15 10.82 11.62 -3.42
CA LEU A 15 11.64 10.91 -4.38
C LEU A 15 13.10 11.36 -4.32
N GLU A 16 13.35 12.68 -4.31
CA GLU A 16 14.70 13.26 -4.24
C GLU A 16 15.41 12.88 -2.93
N ARG A 17 14.67 12.78 -1.84
CA ARG A 17 15.22 12.31 -0.54
C ARG A 17 15.61 10.84 -0.60
N ILE A 18 14.78 10.00 -1.21
CA ILE A 18 15.08 8.58 -1.44
C ILE A 18 16.33 8.46 -2.33
N ASP A 19 16.40 9.18 -3.44
CA ASP A 19 17.53 9.18 -4.35
C ASP A 19 18.84 9.64 -3.66
N SER A 20 18.77 10.69 -2.85
CA SER A 20 19.90 11.17 -2.07
C SER A 20 20.39 10.14 -1.03
N ALA A 21 19.44 9.40 -0.41
CA ALA A 21 19.79 8.34 0.52
C ALA A 21 20.54 7.18 -0.18
N PHE A 22 20.04 6.73 -1.34
CA PHE A 22 20.75 5.69 -2.12
C PHE A 22 22.10 6.15 -2.63
N ALA A 23 22.23 7.39 -3.10
CA ALA A 23 23.51 7.96 -3.52
C ALA A 23 24.52 7.98 -2.37
N SER A 24 24.11 8.33 -1.15
CA SER A 24 24.97 8.32 0.04
C SER A 24 25.45 6.92 0.43
N LEU A 25 24.71 5.87 0.05
CA LEU A 25 25.08 4.47 0.24
C LEU A 25 25.87 3.89 -0.95
N GLY A 26 26.18 4.70 -1.97
CA GLY A 26 26.90 4.26 -3.17
C GLY A 26 26.08 3.34 -4.07
N LYS A 27 24.73 3.33 -3.94
CA LYS A 27 23.84 2.52 -4.78
C LYS A 27 23.42 3.28 -6.02
N ASP A 28 23.35 2.58 -7.15
CA ASP A 28 22.74 3.11 -8.37
C ASP A 28 21.22 3.12 -8.23
N SER A 29 20.66 4.30 -8.07
CA SER A 29 19.21 4.47 -7.91
C SER A 29 18.39 4.10 -9.16
N ALA A 30 19.04 3.87 -10.31
CA ALA A 30 18.37 3.42 -11.54
C ALA A 30 18.14 1.90 -11.58
N HIS A 31 18.90 1.13 -10.80
CA HIS A 31 18.86 -0.33 -10.77
C HIS A 31 18.85 -0.82 -9.32
N LEU A 32 17.66 -0.95 -8.77
CA LEU A 32 17.44 -1.38 -7.39
C LEU A 32 16.76 -2.76 -7.37
N THR A 33 16.80 -3.41 -6.22
CA THR A 33 15.98 -4.57 -5.90
C THR A 33 14.82 -4.17 -4.98
N THR A 34 13.83 -5.04 -4.81
CA THR A 34 12.77 -4.86 -3.80
C THR A 34 13.33 -4.79 -2.39
N ASP A 35 14.41 -5.54 -2.11
CA ASP A 35 15.10 -5.53 -0.81
C ASP A 35 15.82 -4.21 -0.55
N ASP A 36 16.36 -3.57 -1.59
CA ASP A 36 16.96 -2.24 -1.47
C ASP A 36 15.92 -1.20 -1.05
N LEU A 37 14.68 -1.30 -1.57
CA LEU A 37 13.60 -0.37 -1.26
C LEU A 37 12.94 -0.64 0.10
N ALA A 38 13.02 -1.86 0.63
CA ALA A 38 12.31 -2.26 1.84
C ALA A 38 12.50 -1.31 3.06
N PRO A 39 13.70 -0.73 3.32
CA PRO A 39 13.87 0.22 4.42
C PRO A 39 13.08 1.53 4.27
N VAL A 40 12.63 1.86 3.06
CA VAL A 40 11.96 3.13 2.75
C VAL A 40 10.51 2.97 2.27
N ASP A 41 10.03 1.74 2.07
CA ASP A 41 8.69 1.51 1.50
C ASP A 41 7.80 0.51 2.25
N GLN A 42 8.30 -0.09 3.36
CA GLN A 42 7.54 -1.01 4.20
C GLN A 42 7.07 -0.29 5.47
N PHE A 43 6.02 0.53 5.36
CA PHE A 43 5.54 1.39 6.46
C PHE A 43 4.59 0.70 7.45
N HIS A 44 4.48 -0.61 7.40
CA HIS A 44 3.62 -1.39 8.30
C HIS A 44 4.43 -2.24 9.28
N THR A 45 3.78 -2.68 10.35
CA THR A 45 4.40 -3.57 11.35
C THR A 45 4.76 -4.91 10.74
N GLY A 46 5.95 -5.41 11.05
CA GLY A 46 6.44 -6.70 10.59
C GLY A 46 7.08 -6.69 9.20
N GLY A 47 7.06 -5.54 8.49
CA GLY A 47 7.79 -5.35 7.23
C GLY A 47 7.52 -6.45 6.20
N MET A 48 8.54 -6.79 5.41
CA MET A 48 8.43 -7.78 4.34
C MET A 48 7.97 -9.17 4.82
N GLU A 49 8.30 -9.57 6.04
CA GLU A 49 7.86 -10.86 6.61
C GLU A 49 6.34 -10.91 6.78
N ALA A 50 5.74 -9.86 7.33
CA ALA A 50 4.29 -9.77 7.49
C ALA A 50 3.57 -9.82 6.14
N THR A 51 4.06 -9.10 5.13
CA THR A 51 3.51 -9.13 3.77
C THR A 51 3.59 -10.55 3.18
N ALA A 52 4.73 -11.22 3.31
CA ALA A 52 4.90 -12.58 2.79
C ALA A 52 4.00 -13.59 3.51
N GLU A 53 3.83 -13.47 4.82
CA GLU A 53 2.94 -14.33 5.60
C GLU A 53 1.48 -14.13 5.23
N MET A 54 1.02 -12.88 5.15
CA MET A 54 -0.33 -12.55 4.68
C MET A 54 -0.61 -13.10 3.29
N ALA A 55 0.36 -12.99 2.37
CA ALA A 55 0.21 -13.49 1.01
C ALA A 55 0.07 -15.01 0.96
N ARG A 56 0.81 -15.74 1.81
CA ARG A 56 0.66 -17.20 1.94
C ARG A 56 -0.69 -17.58 2.55
N LEU A 57 -1.09 -16.93 3.65
CA LEU A 57 -2.38 -17.17 4.30
C LEU A 57 -3.56 -16.83 3.37
N GLY A 58 -3.41 -15.79 2.57
CA GLY A 58 -4.39 -15.37 1.57
C GLY A 58 -4.30 -16.15 0.26
N GLU A 59 -3.39 -17.11 0.15
CA GLU A 59 -3.19 -17.96 -1.04
C GLU A 59 -3.01 -17.14 -2.34
N ILE A 60 -2.22 -16.05 -2.24
CA ILE A 60 -1.91 -15.23 -3.42
C ILE A 60 -1.19 -16.08 -4.46
N SER A 61 -1.68 -16.04 -5.68
CA SER A 61 -1.16 -16.83 -6.78
C SER A 61 -0.72 -15.99 -7.98
N ARG A 62 0.00 -16.65 -8.89
CA ARG A 62 0.48 -16.03 -10.13
C ARG A 62 -0.70 -15.51 -10.96
N ASP A 63 -0.48 -14.35 -11.55
CA ASP A 63 -1.40 -13.70 -12.52
C ASP A 63 -2.76 -13.25 -11.93
N GLU A 64 -2.97 -13.36 -10.62
CA GLU A 64 -4.10 -12.71 -9.96
C GLU A 64 -3.97 -11.18 -10.02
N ASN A 65 -5.12 -10.51 -10.12
CA ASN A 65 -5.23 -9.06 -10.03
C ASN A 65 -5.52 -8.65 -8.59
N VAL A 66 -4.58 -8.01 -7.95
CA VAL A 66 -4.66 -7.53 -6.56
C VAL A 66 -4.88 -6.01 -6.56
N LEU A 67 -5.83 -5.52 -5.77
CA LEU A 67 -5.96 -4.09 -5.45
C LEU A 67 -5.40 -3.84 -4.06
N ASP A 68 -4.30 -3.08 -3.97
CA ASP A 68 -3.69 -2.65 -2.71
C ASP A 68 -4.20 -1.26 -2.34
N VAL A 69 -5.10 -1.21 -1.35
CA VAL A 69 -5.80 0.02 -0.94
C VAL A 69 -5.08 0.70 0.21
N GLY A 70 -4.62 1.94 -0.04
CA GLY A 70 -3.74 2.67 0.85
C GLY A 70 -2.31 2.13 0.82
N GLY A 71 -1.87 1.63 -0.35
CA GLY A 71 -0.57 0.97 -0.51
C GLY A 71 0.63 1.91 -0.52
N GLY A 72 0.43 3.22 -0.28
CA GLY A 72 1.50 4.20 -0.17
C GLY A 72 2.36 4.28 -1.43
N ILE A 73 3.67 4.20 -1.25
CA ILE A 73 4.62 4.17 -2.38
C ILE A 73 4.85 2.75 -2.95
N GLY A 74 4.04 1.75 -2.53
CA GLY A 74 3.92 0.44 -3.17
C GLY A 74 4.95 -0.60 -2.76
N GLY A 75 5.49 -0.56 -1.55
CA GLY A 75 6.40 -1.58 -1.02
C GLY A 75 5.79 -2.98 -1.04
N PRO A 76 4.66 -3.22 -0.34
CA PRO A 76 3.97 -4.50 -0.38
C PRO A 76 3.58 -4.94 -1.80
N ALA A 77 3.10 -4.02 -2.63
CA ALA A 77 2.72 -4.31 -4.01
C ALA A 77 3.88 -4.86 -4.85
N ARG A 78 5.07 -4.24 -4.76
CA ARG A 78 6.28 -4.71 -5.43
C ARG A 78 6.72 -6.07 -4.90
N GLN A 79 6.64 -6.28 -3.58
CA GLN A 79 6.97 -7.56 -2.97
C GLN A 79 6.02 -8.67 -3.45
N LEU A 80 4.70 -8.44 -3.41
CA LEU A 80 3.69 -9.39 -3.88
C LEU A 80 3.95 -9.78 -5.34
N SER A 81 4.14 -8.80 -6.18
CA SER A 81 4.41 -9.04 -7.60
C SER A 81 5.71 -9.79 -7.85
N SER A 82 6.79 -9.43 -7.14
CA SER A 82 8.10 -10.08 -7.28
C SER A 82 8.09 -11.53 -6.79
N GLN A 83 7.47 -11.79 -5.62
CA GLN A 83 7.54 -13.10 -4.97
C GLN A 83 6.46 -14.08 -5.47
N PHE A 84 5.26 -13.59 -5.76
CA PHE A 84 4.11 -14.42 -6.12
C PHE A 84 3.71 -14.31 -7.60
N GLY A 85 4.21 -13.30 -8.32
CA GLY A 85 3.96 -13.13 -9.75
C GLY A 85 2.58 -12.58 -10.09
N CYS A 86 1.87 -11.99 -9.13
CA CYS A 86 0.57 -11.34 -9.35
C CYS A 86 0.71 -9.95 -9.96
N HIS A 87 -0.38 -9.42 -10.50
CA HIS A 87 -0.50 -8.02 -10.92
C HIS A 87 -1.11 -7.21 -9.79
N VAL A 88 -0.49 -6.07 -9.44
CA VAL A 88 -0.96 -5.23 -8.34
C VAL A 88 -1.28 -3.83 -8.82
N THR A 89 -2.49 -3.37 -8.54
CA THR A 89 -2.86 -1.95 -8.66
C THR A 89 -2.84 -1.33 -7.26
N VAL A 90 -1.95 -0.39 -7.04
CA VAL A 90 -1.91 0.41 -5.82
C VAL A 90 -2.87 1.58 -5.95
N LEU A 91 -3.78 1.73 -4.99
CA LEU A 91 -4.59 2.93 -4.84
C LEU A 91 -4.16 3.66 -3.57
N ASP A 92 -3.84 4.93 -3.70
CA ASP A 92 -3.58 5.80 -2.55
C ASP A 92 -4.22 7.18 -2.73
N LEU A 93 -4.61 7.79 -1.63
CA LEU A 93 -5.20 9.13 -1.62
C LEU A 93 -4.15 10.21 -1.89
N THR A 94 -2.89 9.96 -1.48
CA THR A 94 -1.79 10.91 -1.52
C THR A 94 -1.12 10.90 -2.89
N GLU A 95 -1.32 11.97 -3.67
CA GLU A 95 -0.76 12.10 -5.03
C GLU A 95 0.76 11.89 -5.06
N GLU A 96 1.48 12.45 -4.09
CA GLU A 96 2.93 12.30 -3.98
C GLU A 96 3.35 10.82 -3.82
N PHE A 97 2.61 10.03 -3.04
CA PHE A 97 2.90 8.60 -2.89
C PHE A 97 2.70 7.84 -4.20
N VAL A 98 1.62 8.11 -4.91
CA VAL A 98 1.33 7.56 -6.25
C VAL A 98 2.46 7.90 -7.22
N ARG A 99 2.88 9.17 -7.27
CA ARG A 99 3.96 9.66 -8.12
C ARG A 99 5.30 8.97 -7.81
N VAL A 100 5.66 8.91 -6.53
CA VAL A 100 6.90 8.28 -6.07
C VAL A 100 6.90 6.77 -6.34
N GLY A 101 5.82 6.09 -6.01
CA GLY A 101 5.66 4.66 -6.27
C GLY A 101 5.79 4.31 -7.75
N ALA A 102 5.13 5.09 -8.61
CA ALA A 102 5.23 4.93 -10.06
C ALA A 102 6.65 5.15 -10.59
N ALA A 103 7.42 6.06 -9.98
CA ALA A 103 8.82 6.32 -10.37
C ALA A 103 9.78 5.23 -9.87
N LEU A 104 9.53 4.62 -8.69
CA LEU A 104 10.40 3.58 -8.12
C LEU A 104 10.18 2.21 -8.76
N THR A 105 8.98 1.90 -9.18
CA THR A 105 8.59 0.56 -9.68
C THR A 105 9.38 0.10 -10.92
N PRO A 106 9.63 0.95 -11.94
CA PRO A 106 10.50 0.57 -13.07
C PRO A 106 11.94 0.25 -12.67
N ARG A 107 12.47 0.88 -11.61
CA ARG A 107 13.83 0.69 -11.12
C ARG A 107 14.11 -0.72 -10.59
N VAL A 108 13.04 -1.43 -10.21
CA VAL A 108 13.08 -2.84 -9.77
C VAL A 108 12.51 -3.80 -10.82
N GLY A 109 12.32 -3.35 -12.06
CA GLY A 109 11.88 -4.20 -13.18
C GLY A 109 10.40 -4.62 -13.15
N LEU A 110 9.54 -3.95 -12.37
CA LEU A 110 8.14 -4.35 -12.15
C LEU A 110 7.10 -3.44 -12.84
N LYS A 111 7.51 -2.60 -13.79
CA LYS A 111 6.64 -1.62 -14.47
C LYS A 111 5.40 -2.22 -15.15
N ASP A 112 5.50 -3.47 -15.60
CA ASP A 112 4.41 -4.14 -16.32
C ASP A 112 3.48 -4.95 -15.39
N ARG A 113 3.79 -5.00 -14.09
CA ARG A 113 3.05 -5.78 -13.09
C ARG A 113 2.48 -4.95 -11.95
N VAL A 114 3.07 -3.80 -11.66
CA VAL A 114 2.59 -2.90 -10.58
C VAL A 114 2.23 -1.56 -11.16
N SER A 115 0.99 -1.15 -10.98
CA SER A 115 0.44 0.14 -11.42
C SER A 115 -0.04 0.97 -10.22
N PHE A 116 -0.20 2.28 -10.43
CA PHE A 116 -0.60 3.22 -9.39
C PHE A 116 -1.78 4.07 -9.86
N GLN A 117 -2.74 4.28 -8.98
CA GLN A 117 -3.92 5.10 -9.20
C GLN A 117 -4.18 5.97 -7.97
N GLN A 118 -4.25 7.28 -8.16
CA GLN A 118 -4.74 8.15 -7.10
C GLN A 118 -6.26 7.98 -6.96
N GLY A 119 -6.73 7.85 -5.71
CA GLY A 119 -8.16 7.72 -5.47
C GLY A 119 -8.53 7.61 -4.00
N ASP A 120 -9.82 7.77 -3.75
CA ASP A 120 -10.42 7.61 -2.42
C ASP A 120 -10.95 6.18 -2.27
N ALA A 121 -10.55 5.51 -1.20
CA ALA A 121 -11.02 4.16 -0.87
C ALA A 121 -12.54 4.10 -0.60
N LEU A 122 -13.16 5.22 -0.26
CA LEU A 122 -14.62 5.34 -0.10
C LEU A 122 -15.37 5.48 -1.44
N ARG A 123 -14.64 5.63 -2.55
CA ARG A 123 -15.17 5.74 -3.90
C ARG A 123 -14.14 5.20 -4.90
N LEU A 124 -13.98 3.89 -4.92
CA LEU A 124 -12.99 3.23 -5.76
C LEU A 124 -13.27 3.46 -7.26
N PRO A 125 -12.28 3.98 -8.03
CA PRO A 125 -12.47 4.31 -9.44
C PRO A 125 -12.35 3.08 -10.37
N PHE A 126 -12.87 1.94 -9.91
CA PHE A 126 -12.80 0.68 -10.64
C PHE A 126 -14.22 0.10 -10.84
N PRO A 127 -14.45 -0.65 -11.93
CA PRO A 127 -15.69 -1.39 -12.12
C PRO A 127 -15.92 -2.46 -11.03
N ASP A 128 -17.15 -2.94 -10.93
CA ASP A 128 -17.50 -4.08 -10.07
C ASP A 128 -16.73 -5.33 -10.51
N ALA A 129 -16.38 -6.20 -9.57
CA ALA A 129 -15.76 -7.49 -9.82
C ALA A 129 -14.47 -7.41 -10.70
N SER A 130 -13.61 -6.42 -10.44
CA SER A 130 -12.38 -6.18 -11.20
C SER A 130 -11.17 -6.94 -10.69
N PHE A 131 -11.14 -7.25 -9.38
CA PHE A 131 -9.97 -7.81 -8.72
C PHE A 131 -10.25 -9.19 -8.12
N ASP A 132 -9.25 -10.06 -8.17
CA ASP A 132 -9.29 -11.37 -7.51
C ASP A 132 -9.09 -11.22 -6.01
N VAL A 133 -8.30 -10.21 -5.62
CA VAL A 133 -8.00 -9.90 -4.22
C VAL A 133 -8.06 -8.40 -3.98
N THR A 134 -8.68 -7.99 -2.88
CA THR A 134 -8.47 -6.67 -2.28
C THR A 134 -7.59 -6.81 -1.05
N TRP A 135 -6.59 -5.96 -0.96
CA TRP A 135 -5.51 -6.00 0.03
C TRP A 135 -5.40 -4.66 0.75
N THR A 136 -5.12 -4.68 2.04
CA THR A 136 -4.82 -3.46 2.80
C THR A 136 -3.93 -3.77 4.00
N GLN A 137 -2.92 -2.92 4.22
CA GLN A 137 -2.01 -3.00 5.37
C GLN A 137 -1.89 -1.63 6.03
N HIS A 138 -2.33 -1.53 7.29
CA HIS A 138 -2.23 -0.33 8.14
C HIS A 138 -2.77 0.96 7.50
N SER A 139 -3.81 0.85 6.67
CA SER A 139 -4.43 2.00 6.02
C SER A 139 -5.86 2.25 6.48
N THR A 140 -6.62 1.18 6.72
CA THR A 140 -8.05 1.33 7.00
C THR A 140 -8.32 2.04 8.33
N MET A 141 -7.42 1.97 9.31
CA MET A 141 -7.56 2.67 10.59
C MET A 141 -7.76 4.19 10.42
N ASN A 142 -7.24 4.76 9.33
CA ASN A 142 -7.36 6.18 9.00
C ASN A 142 -8.66 6.52 8.25
N ILE A 143 -9.50 5.53 7.91
CA ILE A 143 -10.73 5.71 7.14
C ILE A 143 -11.94 5.54 8.07
N PRO A 144 -12.67 6.62 8.42
CA PRO A 144 -13.71 6.55 9.45
C PRO A 144 -14.96 5.79 9.00
N ASP A 145 -15.39 5.91 7.74
CA ASP A 145 -16.59 5.22 7.23
C ASP A 145 -16.28 3.77 6.82
N LYS A 146 -16.15 2.91 7.82
CA LYS A 146 -15.90 1.47 7.59
C LYS A 146 -17.01 0.77 6.78
N PRO A 147 -18.30 1.04 7.02
CA PRO A 147 -19.36 0.44 6.20
C PRO A 147 -19.23 0.77 4.71
N LEU A 148 -18.92 2.00 4.36
CA LEU A 148 -18.71 2.40 2.98
C LEU A 148 -17.44 1.79 2.39
N LEU A 149 -16.35 1.84 3.13
CA LEU A 149 -15.08 1.22 2.73
C LEU A 149 -15.28 -0.26 2.38
N TYR A 150 -15.85 -1.05 3.28
CA TYR A 150 -16.01 -2.49 3.04
C TYR A 150 -17.02 -2.80 1.92
N ARG A 151 -18.03 -1.94 1.70
CA ARG A 151 -18.90 -2.06 0.52
C ARG A 151 -18.13 -1.85 -0.78
N GLU A 152 -17.26 -0.85 -0.85
CA GLU A 152 -16.46 -0.58 -2.03
C GLU A 152 -15.45 -1.69 -2.28
N LEU A 153 -14.73 -2.17 -1.25
CA LEU A 153 -13.83 -3.31 -1.37
C LEU A 153 -14.58 -4.55 -1.88
N HIS A 154 -15.75 -4.86 -1.31
CA HIS A 154 -16.58 -5.97 -1.76
C HIS A 154 -17.07 -5.79 -3.20
N ARG A 155 -17.50 -4.58 -3.58
CA ARG A 155 -17.99 -4.28 -4.92
C ARG A 155 -16.94 -4.57 -6.01
N VAL A 156 -15.70 -4.16 -5.78
CA VAL A 156 -14.63 -4.34 -6.75
C VAL A 156 -13.99 -5.74 -6.72
N THR A 157 -14.23 -6.50 -5.66
CA THR A 157 -13.76 -7.90 -5.56
C THR A 157 -14.68 -8.81 -6.37
N LYS A 158 -14.09 -9.70 -7.17
CA LYS A 158 -14.83 -10.70 -7.95
C LYS A 158 -15.60 -11.67 -7.05
N PRO A 159 -16.72 -12.25 -7.51
CA PRO A 159 -17.34 -13.38 -6.83
C PRO A 159 -16.33 -14.51 -6.60
N GLY A 160 -16.21 -15.00 -5.37
CA GLY A 160 -15.20 -15.97 -4.96
C GLY A 160 -13.80 -15.41 -4.73
N GLY A 161 -13.62 -14.10 -4.92
CA GLY A 161 -12.39 -13.39 -4.58
C GLY A 161 -12.20 -13.24 -3.07
N ARG A 162 -11.07 -12.66 -2.65
CA ARG A 162 -10.65 -12.59 -1.24
C ARG A 162 -10.40 -11.13 -0.83
N MET A 163 -10.66 -10.86 0.45
CA MET A 163 -10.26 -9.61 1.11
C MET A 163 -9.25 -9.94 2.19
N ILE A 164 -8.04 -9.36 2.09
CA ILE A 164 -6.92 -9.61 2.99
C ILE A 164 -6.56 -8.32 3.70
N LEU A 165 -6.63 -8.33 5.04
CA LEU A 165 -6.42 -7.14 5.85
C LEU A 165 -5.38 -7.41 6.95
N HIS A 166 -4.47 -6.44 7.13
CA HIS A 166 -3.54 -6.38 8.26
C HIS A 166 -3.63 -4.99 8.88
N GLU A 167 -4.29 -4.92 10.03
CA GLU A 167 -4.65 -3.64 10.64
C GLU A 167 -4.36 -3.60 12.13
N ILE A 168 -4.10 -2.40 12.64
CA ILE A 168 -4.02 -2.16 14.07
C ILE A 168 -5.42 -1.90 14.61
N MET A 169 -5.81 -2.67 15.60
CA MET A 169 -7.12 -2.55 16.25
C MET A 169 -6.95 -2.22 17.72
N ALA A 170 -7.92 -1.47 18.27
CA ALA A 170 -7.95 -1.19 19.70
C ALA A 170 -8.15 -2.47 20.49
N GLY A 171 -7.27 -2.73 21.45
CA GLY A 171 -7.42 -3.82 22.41
C GLY A 171 -8.41 -3.50 23.53
N PRO A 172 -8.57 -4.42 24.50
CA PRO A 172 -9.49 -4.22 25.64
C PRO A 172 -9.03 -3.12 26.62
N LEU A 173 -7.75 -2.77 26.60
CA LEU A 173 -7.21 -1.74 27.49
C LEU A 173 -7.50 -0.33 26.95
N GLN A 174 -8.16 0.48 27.78
CA GLN A 174 -8.56 1.85 27.48
C GLN A 174 -8.10 2.79 28.62
N PRO A 175 -7.83 4.07 28.34
CA PRO A 175 -7.86 4.75 27.04
C PRO A 175 -6.63 4.44 26.20
N ILE A 176 -6.76 4.65 24.85
CA ILE A 176 -5.58 4.64 23.97
C ILE A 176 -4.76 5.90 24.24
N HIS A 177 -3.46 5.74 24.43
CA HIS A 177 -2.55 6.88 24.66
C HIS A 177 -2.08 7.46 23.33
N PHE A 178 -2.30 8.76 23.14
CA PHE A 178 -1.82 9.52 22.00
C PHE A 178 -0.64 10.42 22.41
N PRO A 179 0.28 10.80 21.47
CA PRO A 179 0.27 10.46 20.05
C PRO A 179 0.72 9.02 19.76
N VAL A 180 0.23 8.47 18.65
CA VAL A 180 0.73 7.22 18.07
C VAL A 180 1.33 7.52 16.69
N PRO A 181 2.19 6.65 16.11
CA PRO A 181 2.86 6.93 14.84
C PRO A 181 1.94 7.35 13.69
N TRP A 182 0.68 6.91 13.71
CA TRP A 182 -0.31 7.17 12.67
C TRP A 182 -1.39 8.19 13.06
N ALA A 183 -1.41 8.69 14.32
CA ALA A 183 -2.40 9.68 14.75
C ALA A 183 -1.89 10.53 15.92
N ILE A 184 -2.15 11.84 15.87
CA ILE A 184 -1.82 12.80 16.94
C ILE A 184 -2.90 12.79 18.03
N ARG A 185 -4.14 12.46 17.66
CA ARG A 185 -5.32 12.42 18.54
C ARG A 185 -6.32 11.37 18.04
N GLY A 186 -7.18 10.89 18.92
CA GLY A 186 -8.25 9.96 18.60
C GLY A 186 -9.43 10.60 17.90
#